data_897ca2c4d7b35ef19c62651c1e83acf9
#
_entry.id   897ca2c4d7b35ef19c62651c1e83acf9
#
_cell.length_a   1.000
_cell.length_b   1.000
_cell.length_c   1.000
_cell.angle_alpha   90.00
_cell.angle_beta   90.00
_cell.angle_gamma   90.00
#
_symmetry.space_group_name_H-M   'P 1'
#
loop_
_entity.id
_entity.type
_entity.pdbx_description
1 polymer ?
#
loop_
_entity_poly.entity_id
_entity_poly.type
_entity_poly.pdbx_seq_one_letter_code
_entity_poly.pdbx_strand_id
1 'polypeptide(L)'
;MLSSDYKGFNEISPNIIVKENKSNIFSENDFKAYESDPLVKRASPAYLVNGTDTLYVTNHILLKPKNGVSIDSILAGMNEIVEVVDQTKYGVYTLSVNQGFDVLTYANIIYENGLVDFCHPDFIMRITQFLNDPLYSEQYYLNNTGQLGGTWNIDINAPEAWSMTKGSSSIKVAVIDQGVAGHEDLGDRLLPGFT
;
A
#
# COMPACT_ATOMS: atom_id res chain seq x y z
N MET A 1 -18.04 14.19 -6.24
CA MET A 1 -18.96 14.48 -5.12
C MET A 1 -19.70 13.19 -4.79
N LEU A 2 -19.52 12.68 -3.59
CA LEU A 2 -20.28 11.51 -3.13
C LEU A 2 -21.78 11.87 -3.11
N SER A 3 -22.64 10.95 -3.55
CA SER A 3 -24.06 11.14 -3.51
C SER A 3 -24.55 11.22 -2.05
N SER A 4 -25.75 11.75 -1.82
CA SER A 4 -26.37 11.85 -0.48
C SER A 4 -26.49 10.48 0.23
N ASP A 5 -26.38 9.39 -0.52
CA ASP A 5 -26.58 8.02 -0.04
C ASP A 5 -25.38 7.47 0.75
N TYR A 6 -24.23 8.11 0.64
CA TYR A 6 -23.01 7.75 1.37
C TYR A 6 -22.75 8.61 2.62
N LYS A 7 -23.81 9.06 3.25
CA LYS A 7 -23.75 9.81 4.51
C LYS A 7 -23.11 8.96 5.61
N GLY A 8 -22.01 9.44 6.19
CA GLY A 8 -21.24 8.71 7.21
C GLY A 8 -20.06 7.91 6.68
N PHE A 9 -19.74 8.03 5.38
CA PHE A 9 -18.50 7.53 4.82
C PHE A 9 -17.43 8.62 4.79
N ASN A 10 -16.18 8.23 5.01
CA ASN A 10 -15.01 9.07 4.87
C ASN A 10 -14.30 8.73 3.55
N GLU A 11 -14.06 9.73 2.71
CA GLU A 11 -13.24 9.55 1.50
C GLU A 11 -11.76 9.52 1.92
N ILE A 12 -11.04 8.46 1.54
CA ILE A 12 -9.60 8.30 1.79
C ILE A 12 -8.78 8.47 0.51
N SER A 13 -9.40 8.32 -0.64
CA SER A 13 -8.85 8.65 -1.95
C SER A 13 -10.00 8.87 -2.95
N PRO A 14 -9.77 9.43 -4.14
CA PRO A 14 -10.81 9.80 -5.10
C PRO A 14 -11.83 8.70 -5.46
N ASN A 15 -11.54 7.44 -5.17
CA ASN A 15 -12.42 6.31 -5.51
C ASN A 15 -12.60 5.34 -4.34
N ILE A 16 -12.13 5.68 -3.15
CA ILE A 16 -12.18 4.82 -1.97
C ILE A 16 -12.82 5.56 -0.83
N ILE A 17 -13.95 5.03 -0.37
CA ILE A 17 -14.68 5.53 0.79
C ILE A 17 -14.68 4.47 1.87
N VAL A 18 -14.61 4.90 3.11
CA VAL A 18 -14.59 4.02 4.28
C VAL A 18 -15.75 4.35 5.18
N LYS A 19 -16.47 3.31 5.61
CA LYS A 19 -17.46 3.38 6.66
C LYS A 19 -16.92 2.76 7.93
N GLU A 20 -16.79 3.55 8.96
CA GLU A 20 -16.51 3.04 10.29
C GLU A 20 -17.77 2.45 10.90
N ASN A 21 -17.66 1.22 11.38
CA ASN A 21 -18.72 0.56 12.15
C ASN A 21 -18.28 0.44 13.60
N LYS A 22 -18.99 1.11 14.49
CA LYS A 22 -18.71 1.08 15.94
C LYS A 22 -18.92 -0.29 16.59
N SER A 23 -19.62 -1.21 15.92
CA SER A 23 -19.85 -2.58 16.40
C SER A 23 -18.75 -3.57 16.03
N ASN A 24 -17.74 -3.14 15.26
CA ASN A 24 -16.55 -3.93 14.84
C ASN A 24 -16.84 -5.27 14.13
N ILE A 25 -18.05 -5.50 13.65
CA ILE A 25 -18.40 -6.74 12.97
C ILE A 25 -19.12 -6.38 11.68
N PHE A 26 -18.47 -6.65 10.54
CA PHE A 26 -19.12 -6.72 9.23
C PHE A 26 -19.33 -8.20 8.89
N SER A 27 -20.52 -8.54 8.43
CA SER A 27 -20.83 -9.86 7.89
C SER A 27 -20.61 -9.87 6.37
N GLU A 28 -20.48 -11.06 5.79
CA GLU A 28 -20.47 -11.19 4.32
C GLU A 28 -21.70 -10.59 3.64
N ASN A 29 -22.85 -10.61 4.33
CA ASN A 29 -24.08 -10.02 3.82
C ASN A 29 -24.01 -8.50 3.73
N ASP A 30 -23.26 -7.85 4.64
CA ASP A 30 -23.06 -6.40 4.57
C ASP A 30 -22.24 -6.02 3.33
N PHE A 31 -21.19 -6.78 3.00
CA PHE A 31 -20.41 -6.56 1.79
C PHE A 31 -21.25 -6.76 0.53
N LYS A 32 -22.03 -7.85 0.45
CA LYS A 32 -22.96 -8.10 -0.66
C LYS A 32 -23.98 -6.99 -0.81
N ALA A 33 -24.48 -6.45 0.30
CA ALA A 33 -25.42 -5.33 0.26
C ALA A 33 -24.79 -4.07 -0.34
N TYR A 34 -23.54 -3.75 0.00
CA TYR A 34 -22.82 -2.63 -0.59
C TYR A 34 -22.49 -2.88 -2.07
N GLU A 35 -22.07 -4.09 -2.42
CA GLU A 35 -21.73 -4.47 -3.81
C GLU A 35 -22.96 -4.56 -4.72
N SER A 36 -24.18 -4.59 -4.18
CA SER A 36 -25.42 -4.50 -4.96
C SER A 36 -25.70 -3.08 -5.49
N ASP A 37 -25.04 -2.06 -4.97
CA ASP A 37 -25.11 -0.70 -5.49
C ASP A 37 -24.24 -0.58 -6.75
N PRO A 38 -24.80 -0.16 -7.91
CA PRO A 38 -24.04 -0.02 -9.17
C PRO A 38 -22.87 0.95 -9.10
N LEU A 39 -22.85 1.85 -8.11
CA LEU A 39 -21.75 2.80 -7.88
C LEU A 39 -20.60 2.18 -7.10
N VAL A 40 -20.83 1.06 -6.42
CA VAL A 40 -19.83 0.35 -5.63
C VAL A 40 -19.21 -0.76 -6.46
N LYS A 41 -17.96 -0.58 -6.88
CA LYS A 41 -17.24 -1.62 -7.61
C LYS A 41 -16.86 -2.80 -6.73
N ARG A 42 -16.55 -2.53 -5.46
CA ARG A 42 -16.16 -3.53 -4.48
C ARG A 42 -16.34 -3.01 -3.05
N ALA A 43 -16.70 -3.90 -2.15
CA ALA A 43 -16.61 -3.72 -0.72
C ALA A 43 -15.57 -4.70 -0.14
N SER A 44 -14.69 -4.21 0.72
CA SER A 44 -13.65 -5.03 1.37
C SER A 44 -13.53 -4.64 2.83
N PRO A 45 -13.13 -5.57 3.71
CA PRO A 45 -12.89 -5.24 5.11
C PRO A 45 -11.67 -4.33 5.25
N ALA A 46 -11.65 -3.56 6.33
CA ALA A 46 -10.47 -2.87 6.81
C ALA A 46 -10.03 -3.51 8.12
N TYR A 47 -8.73 -3.66 8.31
CA TYR A 47 -8.16 -4.32 9.48
C TYR A 47 -7.44 -3.32 10.36
N LEU A 48 -7.73 -3.36 11.65
CA LEU A 48 -7.00 -2.57 12.64
C LEU A 48 -5.71 -3.32 13.05
N VAL A 49 -4.57 -2.67 12.84
CA VAL A 49 -3.25 -3.21 13.18
C VAL A 49 -2.71 -2.45 14.38
N ASN A 50 -2.20 -3.18 15.37
CA ASN A 50 -1.63 -2.63 16.61
C ASN A 50 -2.58 -1.66 17.37
N GLY A 51 -3.88 -1.75 17.12
CA GLY A 51 -4.88 -0.91 17.79
C GLY A 51 -4.98 0.54 17.31
N THR A 52 -4.16 0.97 16.38
CA THR A 52 -4.08 2.36 15.89
C THR A 52 -4.13 2.49 14.38
N ASP A 53 -3.47 1.61 13.66
CA ASP A 53 -3.30 1.73 12.23
C ASP A 53 -4.35 0.90 11.48
N THR A 54 -4.94 1.47 10.44
CA THR A 54 -5.95 0.80 9.64
C THR A 54 -5.37 0.41 8.28
N LEU A 55 -5.40 -0.89 7.97
CA LEU A 55 -5.10 -1.44 6.65
C LEU A 55 -6.40 -1.60 5.86
N TYR A 56 -6.45 -1.01 4.69
CA TYR A 56 -7.55 -1.19 3.73
C TYR A 56 -7.09 -2.18 2.66
N VAL A 57 -7.90 -3.21 2.42
CA VAL A 57 -7.58 -4.23 1.42
C VAL A 57 -8.15 -3.79 0.07
N THR A 58 -7.30 -3.72 -0.96
CA THR A 58 -7.75 -3.54 -2.35
C THR A 58 -8.31 -4.85 -2.91
N ASN A 59 -8.67 -4.87 -4.19
CA ASN A 59 -8.99 -6.11 -4.89
C ASN A 59 -7.75 -6.78 -5.52
N HIS A 60 -6.56 -6.32 -5.20
CA HIS A 60 -5.33 -6.83 -5.79
C HIS A 60 -4.53 -7.69 -4.83
N ILE A 61 -3.82 -8.66 -5.42
CA ILE A 61 -2.79 -9.45 -4.77
C ILE A 61 -1.48 -9.17 -5.49
N LEU A 62 -0.43 -8.94 -4.73
CA LEU A 62 0.94 -8.85 -5.21
C LEU A 62 1.66 -10.16 -4.93
N LEU A 63 2.27 -10.75 -5.94
CA LEU A 63 3.05 -11.97 -5.76
C LEU A 63 4.31 -11.97 -6.63
N LYS A 64 5.29 -12.74 -6.19
CA LYS A 64 6.47 -13.08 -6.97
C LYS A 64 6.67 -14.58 -6.99
N PRO A 65 6.63 -15.23 -8.18
CA PRO A 65 6.97 -16.64 -8.32
C PRO A 65 8.40 -16.93 -7.88
N LYS A 66 8.62 -18.13 -7.34
CA LYS A 66 9.97 -18.66 -7.16
C LYS A 66 10.66 -18.85 -8.51
N ASN A 67 11.97 -18.83 -8.50
CA ASN A 67 12.75 -18.98 -9.71
C ASN A 67 12.38 -20.28 -10.48
N GLY A 68 12.08 -20.13 -11.77
CA GLY A 68 11.69 -21.24 -12.64
C GLY A 68 10.21 -21.67 -12.53
N VAL A 69 9.41 -21.04 -11.68
CA VAL A 69 7.97 -21.33 -11.56
C VAL A 69 7.17 -20.39 -12.46
N SER A 70 6.27 -20.94 -13.27
CA SER A 70 5.38 -20.13 -14.12
C SER A 70 4.18 -19.63 -13.33
N ILE A 71 3.66 -18.46 -13.70
CA ILE A 71 2.44 -17.91 -13.10
C ILE A 71 1.24 -18.83 -13.34
N ASP A 72 1.15 -19.47 -14.50
CA ASP A 72 0.05 -20.37 -14.85
C ASP A 72 0.00 -21.59 -13.92
N SER A 73 1.17 -22.10 -13.48
CA SER A 73 1.21 -23.21 -12.52
C SER A 73 0.77 -22.81 -11.12
N ILE A 74 0.99 -21.55 -10.74
CA ILE A 74 0.55 -21.00 -9.45
C ILE A 74 -0.97 -20.82 -9.45
N LEU A 75 -1.53 -20.33 -10.55
CA LEU A 75 -2.95 -19.99 -10.69
C LEU A 75 -3.80 -21.12 -11.25
N ALA A 76 -3.26 -22.33 -11.37
CA ALA A 76 -4.00 -23.48 -11.89
C ALA A 76 -5.29 -23.71 -11.10
N GLY A 77 -6.43 -23.69 -11.82
CA GLY A 77 -7.76 -23.84 -11.22
C GLY A 77 -8.35 -22.56 -10.60
N MET A 78 -7.70 -21.41 -10.75
CA MET A 78 -8.18 -20.13 -10.20
C MET A 78 -8.63 -19.11 -11.26
N ASN A 79 -8.78 -19.52 -12.53
CA ASN A 79 -9.08 -18.60 -13.64
C ASN A 79 -10.38 -17.80 -13.50
N GLU A 80 -11.37 -18.32 -12.75
CA GLU A 80 -12.62 -17.61 -12.45
C GLU A 80 -12.53 -16.71 -11.22
N ILE A 81 -11.42 -16.78 -10.48
CA ILE A 81 -11.24 -16.13 -9.20
C ILE A 81 -10.29 -14.95 -9.32
N VAL A 82 -9.19 -15.13 -10.05
CA VAL A 82 -8.12 -14.12 -10.21
C VAL A 82 -7.74 -13.97 -11.67
N GLU A 83 -7.36 -12.73 -12.02
CA GLU A 83 -6.84 -12.35 -13.33
C GLU A 83 -5.50 -11.62 -13.15
N VAL A 84 -4.53 -11.94 -14.01
CA VAL A 84 -3.26 -11.20 -14.07
C VAL A 84 -3.50 -9.86 -14.76
N VAL A 85 -3.30 -8.76 -14.05
CA VAL A 85 -3.53 -7.40 -14.59
C VAL A 85 -2.25 -6.64 -14.89
N ASP A 86 -1.14 -6.99 -14.23
CA ASP A 86 0.16 -6.37 -14.49
C ASP A 86 1.31 -7.30 -14.13
N GLN A 87 2.48 -7.03 -14.73
CA GLN A 87 3.75 -7.67 -14.42
C GLN A 87 4.87 -6.66 -14.50
N THR A 88 5.60 -6.49 -13.41
CA THR A 88 6.80 -5.63 -13.40
C THR A 88 7.99 -6.30 -14.09
N LYS A 89 8.96 -5.49 -14.51
CA LYS A 89 10.25 -6.00 -15.05
C LYS A 89 11.06 -6.86 -14.06
N TYR A 90 10.70 -6.85 -12.79
CA TYR A 90 11.35 -7.63 -11.73
C TYR A 90 10.63 -8.96 -11.43
N GLY A 91 9.63 -9.31 -12.24
CA GLY A 91 8.86 -10.55 -12.10
C GLY A 91 7.85 -10.54 -10.96
N VAL A 92 7.43 -9.36 -10.50
CA VAL A 92 6.30 -9.22 -9.59
C VAL A 92 5.03 -9.09 -10.41
N TYR A 93 4.04 -9.90 -10.09
CA TYR A 93 2.71 -9.89 -10.70
C TYR A 93 1.71 -9.20 -9.80
N THR A 94 0.80 -8.46 -10.42
CA THR A 94 -0.41 -7.94 -9.79
C THR A 94 -1.59 -8.76 -10.31
N LEU A 95 -2.32 -9.37 -9.40
CA LEU A 95 -3.55 -10.08 -9.71
C LEU A 95 -4.75 -9.22 -9.28
N SER A 96 -5.81 -9.21 -10.08
CA SER A 96 -7.12 -8.71 -9.67
C SER A 96 -7.97 -9.91 -9.22
N VAL A 97 -8.53 -9.82 -8.02
CA VAL A 97 -9.47 -10.82 -7.49
C VAL A 97 -10.88 -10.43 -7.88
N ASN A 98 -11.63 -11.35 -8.49
CA ASN A 98 -12.98 -11.11 -8.96
C ASN A 98 -13.96 -10.87 -7.80
N GLN A 99 -15.06 -10.17 -8.10
CA GLN A 99 -16.13 -9.90 -7.15
C GLN A 99 -16.70 -11.19 -6.55
N GLY A 100 -16.99 -11.17 -5.26
CA GLY A 100 -17.51 -12.34 -4.53
C GLY A 100 -16.44 -13.23 -3.91
N PHE A 101 -15.15 -12.96 -4.16
CA PHE A 101 -14.02 -13.71 -3.58
C PHE A 101 -13.21 -12.82 -2.62
N ASP A 102 -12.80 -13.40 -1.49
CA ASP A 102 -12.02 -12.67 -0.48
C ASP A 102 -10.53 -12.66 -0.82
N VAL A 103 -9.97 -11.45 -0.95
CA VAL A 103 -8.57 -11.23 -1.36
C VAL A 103 -7.58 -11.86 -0.40
N LEU A 104 -7.83 -11.74 0.90
CA LEU A 104 -6.92 -12.26 1.93
C LEU A 104 -6.89 -13.79 1.90
N THR A 105 -8.05 -14.42 1.74
CA THR A 105 -8.17 -15.88 1.62
C THR A 105 -7.35 -16.39 0.44
N TYR A 106 -7.50 -15.78 -0.74
CA TYR A 106 -6.78 -16.24 -1.93
C TYR A 106 -5.29 -15.88 -1.91
N ALA A 107 -4.90 -14.76 -1.32
CA ALA A 107 -3.49 -14.48 -1.09
C ALA A 107 -2.83 -15.56 -0.20
N ASN A 108 -3.51 -16.00 0.85
CA ASN A 108 -3.04 -17.07 1.73
C ASN A 108 -2.97 -18.42 0.98
N ILE A 109 -4.01 -18.80 0.25
CA ILE A 109 -4.02 -20.04 -0.55
C ILE A 109 -2.83 -20.08 -1.53
N ILE A 110 -2.59 -18.97 -2.24
CA ILE A 110 -1.46 -18.86 -3.17
C ILE A 110 -0.13 -18.92 -2.42
N TYR A 111 -0.01 -18.27 -1.28
CA TYR A 111 1.21 -18.30 -0.48
C TYR A 111 1.53 -19.71 0.06
N GLU A 112 0.51 -20.40 0.57
CA GLU A 112 0.63 -21.73 1.20
C GLU A 112 0.96 -22.84 0.21
N ASN A 113 0.73 -22.66 -1.11
CA ASN A 113 1.14 -23.64 -2.11
C ASN A 113 2.68 -23.76 -2.24
N GLY A 114 3.42 -22.81 -1.66
CA GLY A 114 4.88 -22.83 -1.57
C GLY A 114 5.62 -22.50 -2.88
N LEU A 115 4.92 -22.05 -3.93
CA LEU A 115 5.49 -21.77 -5.26
C LEU A 115 5.91 -20.31 -5.45
N VAL A 116 5.68 -19.45 -4.47
CA VAL A 116 5.99 -18.02 -4.50
C VAL A 116 7.07 -17.64 -3.49
N ASP A 117 7.85 -16.60 -3.79
CA ASP A 117 8.78 -15.96 -2.85
C ASP A 117 7.99 -15.14 -1.83
N PHE A 118 6.97 -14.45 -2.30
CA PHE A 118 5.97 -13.76 -1.48
C PHE A 118 4.62 -13.70 -2.20
N CYS A 119 3.56 -13.59 -1.42
CA CYS A 119 2.20 -13.31 -1.88
C CYS A 119 1.45 -12.61 -0.75
N HIS A 120 0.87 -11.46 -1.03
CA HIS A 120 0.06 -10.72 -0.06
C HIS A 120 -0.95 -9.82 -0.78
N PRO A 121 -2.05 -9.43 -0.12
CA PRO A 121 -2.93 -8.40 -0.64
C PRO A 121 -2.17 -7.09 -0.87
N ASP A 122 -2.60 -6.33 -1.85
CA ASP A 122 -2.20 -4.95 -2.00
C ASP A 122 -2.98 -4.11 -0.99
N PHE A 123 -2.27 -3.58 0.00
CA PHE A 123 -2.87 -2.82 1.09
C PHE A 123 -2.73 -1.33 0.85
N ILE A 124 -3.80 -0.59 1.16
CA ILE A 124 -3.74 0.85 1.35
C ILE A 124 -3.65 1.11 2.84
N MET A 125 -2.61 1.79 3.25
CA MET A 125 -2.41 2.23 4.63
C MET A 125 -2.45 3.76 4.68
N ARG A 126 -3.22 4.31 5.62
CA ARG A 126 -3.06 5.71 5.98
C ARG A 126 -1.82 5.80 6.87
N ILE A 127 -0.77 6.36 6.33
CA ILE A 127 0.41 6.66 7.14
C ILE A 127 0.11 7.94 7.91
N THR A 128 -0.09 7.80 9.21
CA THR A 128 -0.07 8.95 10.10
C THR A 128 1.39 9.36 10.22
N GLN A 129 1.74 10.43 9.54
CA GLN A 129 3.11 10.93 9.55
C GLN A 129 3.41 11.50 10.93
N PHE A 130 4.28 10.84 11.68
CA PHE A 130 4.93 11.41 12.85
C PHE A 130 6.15 12.25 12.45
N LEU A 131 6.03 13.00 11.37
CA LEU A 131 7.02 13.96 10.97
C LEU A 131 6.65 15.28 11.65
N ASN A 132 7.46 15.66 12.60
CA ASN A 132 7.34 16.92 13.31
C ASN A 132 8.17 18.04 12.66
N ASP A 133 8.71 17.81 11.47
CA ASP A 133 9.41 18.84 10.70
C ASP A 133 8.39 19.86 10.17
N PRO A 134 8.49 21.13 10.58
CA PRO A 134 7.56 22.17 10.16
C PRO A 134 7.55 22.40 8.63
N LEU A 135 8.65 22.09 7.95
CA LEU A 135 8.81 22.29 6.50
C LEU A 135 8.44 21.04 5.68
N TYR A 136 8.08 19.93 6.33
CA TYR A 136 7.78 18.70 5.60
C TYR A 136 6.64 18.87 4.57
N SER A 137 5.62 19.64 4.90
CA SER A 137 4.51 19.89 3.98
C SER A 137 4.92 20.63 2.69
N GLU A 138 6.09 21.26 2.67
CA GLU A 138 6.65 21.96 1.51
C GLU A 138 7.56 21.04 0.67
N GLN A 139 7.93 19.88 1.19
CA GLN A 139 8.84 18.93 0.56
C GLN A 139 8.08 18.00 -0.39
N TYR A 140 7.58 18.56 -1.50
CA TYR A 140 6.77 17.84 -2.50
C TYR A 140 7.49 16.63 -3.10
N TYR A 141 8.81 16.60 -3.12
CA TYR A 141 9.59 15.47 -3.63
C TYR A 141 9.56 14.25 -2.69
N LEU A 142 9.28 14.44 -1.41
CA LEU A 142 9.06 13.36 -0.45
C LEU A 142 7.62 12.86 -0.46
N ASN A 143 6.66 13.78 -0.58
CA ASN A 143 5.24 13.50 -0.59
C ASN A 143 4.49 14.60 -1.34
N ASN A 144 4.04 14.31 -2.54
CA ASN A 144 3.36 15.27 -3.40
C ASN A 144 1.85 15.15 -3.26
N THR A 145 1.25 16.03 -2.47
CA THR A 145 -0.20 16.15 -2.30
C THR A 145 -0.84 17.14 -3.27
N GLY A 146 -0.09 17.59 -4.29
CA GLY A 146 -0.51 18.66 -5.20
C GLY A 146 -0.15 20.05 -4.70
N GLN A 147 0.60 20.19 -3.60
CA GLN A 147 1.12 21.46 -3.12
C GLN A 147 1.97 22.12 -4.21
N LEU A 148 2.03 23.44 -4.18
CA LEU A 148 2.73 24.25 -5.19
C LEU A 148 2.25 24.04 -6.64
N GLY A 149 1.04 23.49 -6.85
CA GLY A 149 0.47 23.23 -8.18
C GLY A 149 1.04 21.99 -8.88
N GLY A 150 1.74 21.12 -8.15
CA GLY A 150 2.27 19.86 -8.67
C GLY A 150 1.18 18.82 -8.96
N THR A 151 1.54 17.79 -9.70
CA THR A 151 0.66 16.63 -9.92
C THR A 151 0.73 15.71 -8.72
N TRP A 152 -0.42 15.41 -8.13
CA TRP A 152 -0.53 14.50 -7.00
C TRP A 152 0.21 13.18 -7.23
N ASN A 153 0.93 12.70 -6.21
CA ASN A 153 1.65 11.41 -6.22
C ASN A 153 2.80 11.30 -7.24
N ILE A 154 3.35 12.43 -7.70
CA ILE A 154 4.61 12.44 -8.45
C ILE A 154 5.73 12.82 -7.49
N ASP A 155 6.27 11.83 -6.80
CA ASP A 155 7.30 11.95 -5.76
C ASP A 155 8.11 10.64 -5.61
N ILE A 156 8.93 10.52 -4.55
CA ILE A 156 9.73 9.33 -4.27
C ILE A 156 9.05 8.34 -3.33
N ASN A 157 7.79 8.54 -2.97
CA ASN A 157 7.02 7.73 -2.02
C ASN A 157 7.74 7.53 -0.67
N ALA A 158 8.33 8.60 -0.15
CA ALA A 158 9.09 8.54 1.09
C ALA A 158 8.26 8.10 2.30
N PRO A 159 7.00 8.55 2.49
CA PRO A 159 6.14 8.06 3.57
C PRO A 159 5.92 6.56 3.55
N GLU A 160 5.69 6.00 2.36
CA GLU A 160 5.49 4.57 2.16
C GLU A 160 6.77 3.80 2.50
N ALA A 161 7.93 4.29 2.06
CA ALA A 161 9.22 3.70 2.40
C ALA A 161 9.48 3.73 3.91
N TRP A 162 9.16 4.85 4.59
CA TRP A 162 9.34 4.98 6.04
C TRP A 162 8.38 4.14 6.86
N SER A 163 7.24 3.71 6.29
CA SER A 163 6.36 2.75 6.94
C SER A 163 6.99 1.35 7.04
N MET A 164 7.86 1.02 6.09
CA MET A 164 8.57 -0.26 6.08
C MET A 164 9.87 -0.20 6.87
N THR A 165 10.64 0.87 6.71
CA THR A 165 11.90 1.07 7.41
C THR A 165 12.30 2.54 7.44
N LYS A 166 12.89 2.97 8.55
CA LYS A 166 13.57 4.27 8.68
C LYS A 166 15.08 4.16 8.48
N GLY A 167 15.53 3.05 7.93
CA GLY A 167 16.95 2.74 7.75
C GLY A 167 17.57 2.05 8.95
N SER A 168 18.89 1.89 8.91
CA SER A 168 19.67 1.28 9.97
C SER A 168 21.01 2.01 10.10
N SER A 169 21.48 2.19 11.34
CA SER A 169 22.80 2.76 11.61
C SER A 169 23.97 1.90 11.09
N SER A 170 23.71 0.64 10.75
CA SER A 170 24.70 -0.24 10.12
C SER A 170 24.91 0.05 8.62
N ILE A 171 23.97 0.73 7.98
CA ILE A 171 24.04 1.11 6.56
C ILE A 171 24.78 2.45 6.46
N LYS A 172 25.86 2.45 5.70
CA LYS A 172 26.64 3.66 5.41
C LYS A 172 26.39 4.09 3.98
N VAL A 173 26.10 5.37 3.80
CA VAL A 173 25.87 5.99 2.49
C VAL A 173 27.04 6.94 2.23
N ALA A 174 27.74 6.75 1.10
CA ALA A 174 28.74 7.68 0.65
C ALA A 174 28.09 8.75 -0.22
N VAL A 175 28.32 10.01 0.13
CA VAL A 175 27.92 11.16 -0.69
C VAL A 175 29.17 11.74 -1.31
N ILE A 176 29.20 11.81 -2.66
CA ILE A 176 30.32 12.38 -3.41
C ILE A 176 29.91 13.79 -3.79
N ASP A 177 30.48 14.77 -3.08
CA ASP A 177 30.17 16.18 -3.24
C ASP A 177 31.39 17.02 -2.83
N GLN A 178 31.33 18.33 -2.99
CA GLN A 178 32.37 19.27 -2.56
C GLN A 178 32.54 19.34 -1.03
N GLY A 179 31.60 18.80 -0.30
CA GLY A 179 31.61 18.71 1.16
C GLY A 179 30.21 18.68 1.74
N VAL A 180 30.11 18.36 3.01
CA VAL A 180 28.87 18.39 3.79
C VAL A 180 29.08 19.34 4.97
N ALA A 181 28.28 20.41 5.02
CA ALA A 181 28.25 21.28 6.20
C ALA A 181 27.55 20.55 7.37
N GLY A 182 28.00 20.80 8.57
CA GLY A 182 27.32 20.31 9.75
C GLY A 182 25.88 20.87 9.79
N HIS A 183 24.91 19.99 9.99
CA HIS A 183 23.50 20.34 10.11
C HIS A 183 22.91 19.60 11.32
N GLU A 184 22.00 20.25 12.05
CA GLU A 184 21.38 19.66 13.24
C GLU A 184 20.67 18.33 12.97
N ASP A 185 20.04 18.18 11.80
CA ASP A 185 19.37 16.95 11.40
C ASP A 185 20.34 15.81 11.09
N LEU A 186 21.59 16.10 10.80
CA LEU A 186 22.61 15.08 10.56
C LEU A 186 23.29 14.63 11.84
N GLY A 187 23.51 15.55 12.78
CA GLY A 187 24.11 15.26 14.08
C GLY A 187 25.32 14.34 13.98
N ASP A 188 25.38 13.34 14.86
CA ASP A 188 26.46 12.34 14.92
C ASP A 188 26.44 11.31 13.79
N ARG A 189 25.52 11.45 12.81
CA ARG A 189 25.42 10.53 11.65
C ARG A 189 26.44 10.82 10.55
N LEU A 190 27.09 11.98 10.60
CA LEU A 190 28.19 12.29 9.70
C LEU A 190 29.44 11.53 10.12
N LEU A 191 29.93 10.67 9.23
CA LEU A 191 31.20 10.00 9.39
C LEU A 191 32.31 10.84 8.75
N PRO A 192 33.57 10.71 9.22
CA PRO A 192 34.70 11.38 8.58
C PRO A 192 34.77 11.02 7.09
N GLY A 193 34.87 12.02 6.23
CA GLY A 193 35.07 11.86 4.80
C GLY A 193 36.56 11.79 4.44
N PHE A 194 36.82 11.52 3.17
CA PHE A 194 38.13 11.63 2.57
C PHE A 194 38.16 12.87 1.67
N THR A 195 39.19 13.67 1.77
CA THR A 195 39.50 14.80 0.88
C THR A 195 40.74 14.50 0.08
#